data_817e57e36cb9a76687f20e1087d0afbe
#
_entry.id   817e57e36cb9a76687f20e1087d0afbe
#
_cell.length_a   1.000
_cell.length_b   1.000
_cell.length_c   1.000
_cell.angle_alpha   90.00
_cell.angle_beta   90.00
_cell.angle_gamma   90.00
#
_symmetry.space_group_name_H-M   'P 1'
#
loop_
_entity.id
_entity.type
_entity.pdbx_description
1 polymer ?
#
loop_
_entity_poly.entity_id
_entity_poly.type
_entity_poly.pdbx_seq_one_letter_code
_entity_poly.pdbx_strand_id
1 'polypeptide(L)'
;MSQDNDPHRALRDHLLYLLRGGGAHAGFEKVLAGLPAELRGKKAPGLPHTAWQLLEHLRLAQWDILEFSRSRDHVSPDFPEGYWPKTEAPPDAAAWDRSLEAFRKDLKAMEALVDDPATDLYAKIPWGDGQTLLREALLVADHNAYHLGQIVNVRQALGGWGG
;
A
#
# COMPACT_ATOMS: atom_id res chain seq x y z
N MET A 1 -23.62 -17.78 -8.58
CA MET A 1 -23.73 -18.12 -7.15
C MET A 1 -23.91 -16.81 -6.42
N SER A 2 -24.99 -16.66 -5.65
CA SER A 2 -25.25 -15.41 -4.93
C SER A 2 -24.17 -15.21 -3.86
N GLN A 3 -23.69 -13.98 -3.69
CA GLN A 3 -22.71 -13.57 -2.67
C GLN A 3 -23.14 -13.95 -1.23
N ASP A 4 -24.42 -14.22 -1.01
CA ASP A 4 -25.01 -14.57 0.29
C ASP A 4 -24.60 -15.95 0.85
N ASN A 5 -23.87 -16.77 0.12
CA ASN A 5 -23.54 -18.14 0.54
C ASN A 5 -22.03 -18.39 0.76
N ASP A 6 -21.19 -17.35 0.81
CA ASP A 6 -19.78 -17.48 1.17
C ASP A 6 -19.64 -17.49 2.70
N PRO A 7 -19.21 -18.64 3.31
CA PRO A 7 -19.01 -18.71 4.76
C PRO A 7 -17.93 -17.76 5.29
N HIS A 8 -17.09 -17.24 4.39
CA HIS A 8 -16.02 -16.29 4.71
C HIS A 8 -16.37 -14.84 4.33
N ARG A 9 -17.61 -14.55 3.94
CA ARG A 9 -18.02 -13.21 3.51
C ARG A 9 -17.65 -12.12 4.53
N ALA A 10 -17.91 -12.34 5.79
CA ALA A 10 -17.57 -11.39 6.86
C ALA A 10 -16.05 -11.13 6.94
N LEU A 11 -15.22 -12.17 6.78
CA LEU A 11 -13.77 -12.02 6.75
C LEU A 11 -13.32 -11.18 5.55
N ARG A 12 -13.85 -11.46 4.35
CA ARG A 12 -13.53 -10.70 3.14
C ARG A 12 -13.94 -9.23 3.29
N ASP A 13 -15.13 -8.97 3.80
CA ASP A 13 -15.62 -7.61 4.04
C ASP A 13 -14.71 -6.82 5.00
N HIS A 14 -14.23 -7.46 6.07
CA HIS A 14 -13.33 -6.82 7.01
C HIS A 14 -11.91 -6.62 6.45
N LEU A 15 -11.40 -7.54 5.64
CA LEU A 15 -10.13 -7.35 4.92
C LEU A 15 -10.23 -6.19 3.92
N LEU A 16 -11.30 -6.15 3.13
CA LEU A 16 -11.55 -5.05 2.19
C LEU A 16 -11.68 -3.70 2.91
N TYR A 17 -12.35 -3.68 4.06
CA TYR A 17 -12.43 -2.48 4.89
C TYR A 17 -11.06 -1.98 5.33
N LEU A 18 -10.16 -2.88 5.75
CA LEU A 18 -8.80 -2.52 6.15
C LEU A 18 -7.95 -2.08 4.95
N LEU A 19 -8.00 -2.80 3.82
CA LEU A 19 -7.26 -2.46 2.60
C LEU A 19 -7.63 -1.07 2.08
N ARG A 20 -8.90 -0.69 2.19
CA ARG A 20 -9.42 0.63 1.79
C ARG A 20 -9.12 1.75 2.77
N GLY A 21 -8.37 1.47 3.83
CA GLY A 21 -7.93 2.44 4.82
C GLY A 21 -8.79 2.53 6.06
N GLY A 22 -9.79 1.68 6.23
CA GLY A 22 -10.62 1.56 7.43
C GLY A 22 -11.10 2.88 8.02
N GLY A 23 -11.83 2.85 9.13
CA GLY A 23 -12.38 4.05 9.77
C GLY A 23 -11.56 4.63 10.92
N ALA A 24 -10.47 3.95 11.33
CA ALA A 24 -9.73 4.30 12.55
C ALA A 24 -8.67 5.41 12.36
N HIS A 25 -8.28 5.67 11.11
CA HIS A 25 -7.29 6.70 10.76
C HIS A 25 -7.57 7.26 9.35
N ALA A 26 -6.84 8.32 8.97
CA ALA A 26 -6.94 8.88 7.63
C ALA A 26 -6.41 7.87 6.60
N GLY A 27 -7.22 7.57 5.58
CA GLY A 27 -6.84 6.66 4.49
C GLY A 27 -5.93 7.32 3.46
N PHE A 28 -5.46 6.51 2.51
CA PHE A 28 -4.50 6.89 1.46
C PHE A 28 -4.89 8.18 0.73
N GLU A 29 -6.13 8.27 0.26
CA GLU A 29 -6.58 9.43 -0.52
C GLU A 29 -6.52 10.73 0.29
N LYS A 30 -6.98 10.71 1.55
CA LYS A 30 -6.92 11.88 2.42
C LYS A 30 -5.48 12.26 2.76
N VAL A 31 -4.63 11.28 3.04
CA VAL A 31 -3.24 11.53 3.46
C VAL A 31 -2.42 12.16 2.33
N LEU A 32 -2.67 11.79 1.07
CA LEU A 32 -1.88 12.25 -0.08
C LEU A 32 -2.52 13.40 -0.85
N ALA A 33 -3.81 13.69 -0.60
CA ALA A 33 -4.51 14.77 -1.27
C ALA A 33 -3.89 16.13 -0.94
N GLY A 34 -3.78 17.00 -1.96
CA GLY A 34 -3.41 18.40 -1.80
C GLY A 34 -2.01 18.65 -1.24
N LEU A 35 -1.09 17.66 -1.27
CA LEU A 35 0.29 17.91 -0.87
C LEU A 35 1.00 18.76 -1.92
N PRO A 36 1.41 20.01 -1.59
CA PRO A 36 2.09 20.90 -2.52
C PRO A 36 3.37 20.25 -3.10
N ALA A 37 3.63 20.52 -4.38
CA ALA A 37 4.75 19.91 -5.09
C ALA A 37 6.11 20.18 -4.40
N GLU A 38 6.29 21.38 -3.87
CA GLU A 38 7.51 21.79 -3.16
C GLU A 38 7.72 21.07 -1.83
N LEU A 39 6.70 20.43 -1.25
CA LEU A 39 6.80 19.67 -0.01
C LEU A 39 7.04 18.16 -0.23
N ARG A 40 6.80 17.65 -1.45
CA ARG A 40 6.87 16.21 -1.75
C ARG A 40 8.25 15.60 -1.52
N GLY A 41 9.31 16.37 -1.83
CA GLY A 41 10.70 15.97 -1.64
C GLY A 41 11.42 16.67 -0.49
N LYS A 42 10.69 17.42 0.35
CA LYS A 42 11.29 18.17 1.45
C LYS A 42 11.45 17.30 2.69
N LYS A 43 12.64 17.30 3.26
CA LYS A 43 12.91 16.65 4.56
C LYS A 43 12.30 17.46 5.69
N ALA A 44 11.55 16.78 6.55
CA ALA A 44 11.07 17.35 7.79
C ALA A 44 12.11 17.14 8.91
N PRO A 45 12.30 18.12 9.81
CA PRO A 45 13.25 17.98 10.91
C PRO A 45 12.97 16.76 11.77
N GLY A 46 14.01 15.96 12.02
CA GLY A 46 13.92 14.76 12.87
C GLY A 46 13.26 13.53 12.21
N LEU A 47 12.81 13.63 10.97
CA LEU A 47 12.21 12.51 10.23
C LEU A 47 13.14 12.01 9.13
N PRO A 48 13.31 10.68 8.97
CA PRO A 48 14.32 10.13 8.06
C PRO A 48 13.93 10.19 6.58
N HIS A 49 12.63 10.23 6.27
CA HIS A 49 12.13 10.11 4.91
C HIS A 49 11.26 11.29 4.49
N THR A 50 11.29 11.61 3.19
CA THR A 50 10.38 12.57 2.57
C THR A 50 9.04 11.91 2.24
N ALA A 51 8.01 12.72 1.94
CA ALA A 51 6.72 12.20 1.48
C ALA A 51 6.84 11.39 0.18
N TRP A 52 7.71 11.80 -0.74
CA TRP A 52 8.02 11.04 -1.96
C TRP A 52 8.63 9.67 -1.66
N GLN A 53 9.62 9.62 -0.79
CA GLN A 53 10.25 8.35 -0.42
C GLN A 53 9.25 7.38 0.20
N LEU A 54 8.38 7.86 1.07
CA LEU A 54 7.33 7.05 1.70
C LEU A 54 6.27 6.58 0.70
N LEU A 55 5.85 7.44 -0.23
CA LEU A 55 4.90 7.04 -1.28
C LEU A 55 5.48 5.94 -2.18
N GLU A 56 6.72 6.10 -2.65
CA GLU A 56 7.37 5.09 -3.48
C GLU A 56 7.61 3.78 -2.73
N HIS A 57 7.98 3.86 -1.46
CA HIS A 57 8.11 2.67 -0.62
C HIS A 57 6.77 1.93 -0.47
N LEU A 58 5.68 2.65 -0.20
CA LEU A 58 4.32 2.07 -0.17
C LEU A 58 3.97 1.38 -1.48
N ARG A 59 4.21 2.05 -2.61
CA ARG A 59 3.93 1.51 -3.95
C ARG A 59 4.74 0.25 -4.24
N LEU A 60 6.04 0.29 -3.99
CA LEU A 60 6.96 -0.84 -4.26
C LEU A 60 6.62 -2.05 -3.40
N ALA A 61 6.41 -1.86 -2.11
CA ALA A 61 6.09 -2.95 -1.20
C ALA A 61 4.72 -3.57 -1.52
N GLN A 62 3.71 -2.75 -1.80
CA GLN A 62 2.39 -3.25 -2.16
C GLN A 62 2.40 -4.00 -3.49
N TRP A 63 3.10 -3.47 -4.50
CA TRP A 63 3.31 -4.14 -5.77
C TRP A 63 3.98 -5.51 -5.60
N ASP A 64 5.06 -5.57 -4.83
CA ASP A 64 5.77 -6.82 -4.58
C ASP A 64 4.88 -7.87 -3.90
N ILE A 65 4.16 -7.49 -2.85
CA ILE A 65 3.24 -8.39 -2.14
C ILE A 65 2.13 -8.89 -3.08
N LEU A 66 1.57 -8.00 -3.91
CA LEU A 66 0.55 -8.38 -4.90
C LEU A 66 1.10 -9.37 -5.93
N GLU A 67 2.25 -9.06 -6.55
CA GLU A 67 2.83 -9.91 -7.58
C GLU A 67 3.29 -11.26 -7.01
N PHE A 68 3.88 -11.27 -5.81
CA PHE A 68 4.17 -12.50 -5.09
C PHE A 68 2.91 -13.34 -4.88
N SER A 69 1.78 -12.71 -4.56
CA SER A 69 0.52 -13.42 -4.28
C SER A 69 -0.06 -14.10 -5.52
N ARG A 70 0.21 -13.62 -6.73
CA ARG A 70 -0.46 -14.04 -7.96
C ARG A 70 0.44 -14.59 -9.08
N SER A 71 1.75 -14.44 -8.96
CA SER A 71 2.70 -14.82 -10.02
C SER A 71 3.84 -15.66 -9.47
N ARG A 72 3.95 -16.89 -9.99
CA ARG A 72 5.07 -17.80 -9.67
C ARG A 72 6.43 -17.25 -10.12
N ASP A 73 6.43 -16.51 -11.22
CA ASP A 73 7.65 -16.01 -11.86
C ASP A 73 8.09 -14.65 -11.34
N HIS A 74 7.36 -14.11 -10.33
CA HIS A 74 7.73 -12.86 -9.70
C HIS A 74 9.03 -12.99 -8.93
N VAL A 75 9.90 -12.01 -9.09
CA VAL A 75 11.14 -11.86 -8.34
C VAL A 75 11.05 -10.59 -7.51
N SER A 76 11.06 -10.76 -6.19
CA SER A 76 11.03 -9.62 -5.26
C SER A 76 12.30 -8.77 -5.37
N PRO A 77 12.20 -7.46 -5.16
CA PRO A 77 13.36 -6.59 -5.04
C PRO A 77 14.31 -6.99 -3.92
N ASP A 78 15.58 -6.63 -4.03
CA ASP A 78 16.55 -6.85 -2.96
C ASP A 78 16.16 -6.03 -1.71
N PHE A 79 16.09 -6.72 -0.57
CA PHE A 79 15.74 -6.06 0.69
C PHE A 79 17.00 -5.56 1.42
N PRO A 80 16.97 -4.33 1.98
CA PRO A 80 15.87 -3.36 1.97
C PRO A 80 15.95 -2.35 0.80
N GLU A 81 17.06 -2.25 0.08
CA GLU A 81 17.39 -1.16 -0.86
C GLU A 81 16.42 -1.10 -2.05
N GLY A 82 15.96 -2.25 -2.54
CA GLY A 82 15.04 -2.36 -3.67
C GLY A 82 13.64 -1.83 -3.41
N TYR A 83 13.29 -1.58 -2.16
CA TYR A 83 11.97 -1.07 -1.75
C TYR A 83 11.94 0.45 -1.53
N TRP A 84 13.05 1.15 -1.79
CA TRP A 84 13.16 2.59 -1.58
C TRP A 84 13.61 3.29 -2.86
N PRO A 85 13.07 4.48 -3.18
CA PRO A 85 13.55 5.26 -4.31
C PRO A 85 14.95 5.81 -4.01
N LYS A 86 15.74 5.99 -5.06
CA LYS A 86 17.09 6.56 -4.96
C LYS A 86 17.10 8.07 -4.75
N THR A 87 15.96 8.74 -4.97
CA THR A 87 15.81 10.20 -4.89
C THR A 87 14.96 10.61 -3.71
N GLU A 88 15.27 11.77 -3.11
CA GLU A 88 14.48 12.34 -2.04
C GLU A 88 13.22 13.08 -2.54
N ALA A 89 13.22 13.47 -3.80
CA ALA A 89 12.12 14.16 -4.47
C ALA A 89 11.68 13.42 -5.74
N PRO A 90 10.44 13.63 -6.22
CA PRO A 90 10.01 13.12 -7.51
C PRO A 90 11.00 13.50 -8.61
N PRO A 91 11.46 12.55 -9.46
CA PRO A 91 12.46 12.83 -10.48
C PRO A 91 11.98 13.71 -11.63
N ASP A 92 10.66 13.82 -11.80
CA ASP A 92 10.01 14.69 -12.78
C ASP A 92 8.60 15.12 -12.30
N ALA A 93 8.00 16.08 -13.01
CA ALA A 93 6.70 16.65 -12.62
C ALA A 93 5.54 15.64 -12.57
N ALA A 94 5.59 14.57 -13.35
CA ALA A 94 4.54 13.56 -13.44
C ALA A 94 4.79 12.33 -12.54
N ALA A 95 5.98 12.20 -11.95
CA ALA A 95 6.35 11.00 -11.18
C ALA A 95 5.46 10.75 -9.98
N TRP A 96 5.06 11.82 -9.28
CA TRP A 96 4.14 11.74 -8.16
C TRP A 96 2.79 11.13 -8.55
N ASP A 97 2.19 11.64 -9.62
CA ASP A 97 0.87 11.19 -10.08
C ASP A 97 0.93 9.76 -10.63
N ARG A 98 2.00 9.42 -11.36
CA ARG A 98 2.22 8.02 -11.80
C ARG A 98 2.33 7.06 -10.63
N SER A 99 2.98 7.47 -9.56
CA SER A 99 3.12 6.63 -8.35
C SER A 99 1.77 6.44 -7.65
N LEU A 100 0.97 7.51 -7.52
CA LEU A 100 -0.40 7.41 -6.97
C LEU A 100 -1.28 6.48 -7.80
N GLU A 101 -1.25 6.59 -9.12
CA GLU A 101 -2.03 5.74 -10.03
C GLU A 101 -1.62 4.27 -9.94
N ALA A 102 -0.31 3.99 -9.93
CA ALA A 102 0.21 2.64 -9.78
C ALA A 102 -0.21 2.02 -8.43
N PHE A 103 -0.08 2.77 -7.34
CA PHE A 103 -0.54 2.32 -6.03
C PHE A 103 -2.04 1.98 -6.02
N ARG A 104 -2.89 2.87 -6.58
CA ARG A 104 -4.34 2.62 -6.66
C ARG A 104 -4.69 1.40 -7.48
N LYS A 105 -4.01 1.23 -8.62
CA LYS A 105 -4.20 0.07 -9.50
C LYS A 105 -3.90 -1.24 -8.78
N ASP A 106 -2.76 -1.29 -8.09
CA ASP A 106 -2.31 -2.49 -7.39
C ASP A 106 -3.18 -2.78 -6.16
N LEU A 107 -3.63 -1.75 -5.44
CA LEU A 107 -4.58 -1.91 -4.35
C LEU A 107 -5.90 -2.52 -4.83
N LYS A 108 -6.45 -2.03 -5.93
CA LYS A 108 -7.67 -2.61 -6.54
C LYS A 108 -7.47 -4.06 -6.97
N ALA A 109 -6.30 -4.41 -7.46
CA ALA A 109 -6.00 -5.79 -7.82
C ALA A 109 -5.93 -6.70 -6.58
N MET A 110 -5.35 -6.23 -5.48
CA MET A 110 -5.36 -6.96 -4.19
C MET A 110 -6.78 -7.10 -3.65
N GLU A 111 -7.58 -6.03 -3.70
CA GLU A 111 -9.01 -6.09 -3.32
C GLU A 111 -9.76 -7.13 -4.14
N ALA A 112 -9.54 -7.20 -5.45
CA ALA A 112 -10.19 -8.18 -6.32
C ALA A 112 -9.83 -9.63 -5.94
N LEU A 113 -8.58 -9.90 -5.60
CA LEU A 113 -8.16 -11.22 -5.10
C LEU A 113 -8.87 -11.59 -3.79
N VAL A 114 -9.03 -10.63 -2.89
CA VAL A 114 -9.70 -10.85 -1.60
C VAL A 114 -11.20 -11.02 -1.78
N ASP A 115 -11.83 -10.28 -2.68
CA ASP A 115 -13.29 -10.29 -2.89
C ASP A 115 -13.78 -11.51 -3.68
N ASP A 116 -12.91 -12.14 -4.47
CA ASP A 116 -13.28 -13.31 -5.28
C ASP A 116 -13.57 -14.53 -4.38
N PRO A 117 -14.83 -15.03 -4.36
CA PRO A 117 -15.19 -16.20 -3.56
C PRO A 117 -14.51 -17.50 -4.03
N ALA A 118 -13.99 -17.55 -5.26
CA ALA A 118 -13.21 -18.68 -5.75
C ALA A 118 -11.78 -18.71 -5.19
N THR A 119 -11.29 -17.61 -4.64
CA THR A 119 -9.98 -17.54 -4.01
C THR A 119 -10.02 -18.10 -2.60
N ASP A 120 -9.25 -19.18 -2.34
CA ASP A 120 -9.05 -19.67 -0.99
C ASP A 120 -8.03 -18.82 -0.24
N LEU A 121 -8.52 -18.00 0.70
CA LEU A 121 -7.69 -17.10 1.49
C LEU A 121 -6.72 -17.83 2.43
N TYR A 122 -7.00 -19.08 2.79
CA TYR A 122 -6.21 -19.86 3.73
C TYR A 122 -5.21 -20.80 3.05
N ALA A 123 -5.37 -21.04 1.76
CA ALA A 123 -4.43 -21.87 1.01
C ALA A 123 -3.05 -21.22 0.99
N LYS A 124 -2.02 -22.05 1.17
CA LYS A 124 -0.63 -21.61 1.02
C LYS A 124 -0.36 -21.25 -0.44
N ILE A 125 0.32 -20.14 -0.66
CA ILE A 125 0.82 -19.74 -1.98
C ILE A 125 1.84 -20.81 -2.42
N PRO A 126 1.65 -21.49 -3.56
CA PRO A 126 2.42 -22.68 -3.90
C PRO A 126 3.93 -22.48 -4.10
N TRP A 127 4.34 -21.25 -4.36
CA TRP A 127 5.75 -20.85 -4.56
C TRP A 127 6.33 -20.07 -3.39
N GLY A 128 5.58 -19.94 -2.29
CA GLY A 128 6.03 -19.31 -1.06
C GLY A 128 6.50 -20.32 0.00
N ASP A 129 6.96 -19.81 1.13
CA ASP A 129 7.44 -20.57 2.29
C ASP A 129 6.35 -20.76 3.36
N GLY A 130 5.09 -20.81 2.93
CA GLY A 130 3.94 -21.01 3.82
C GLY A 130 3.02 -19.81 3.96
N GLN A 131 3.30 -18.72 3.27
CA GLN A 131 2.41 -17.55 3.20
C GLN A 131 1.07 -17.93 2.56
N THR A 132 0.01 -17.29 3.04
CA THR A 132 -1.35 -17.39 2.48
C THR A 132 -1.80 -16.05 1.94
N LEU A 133 -2.80 -16.01 1.06
CA LEU A 133 -3.34 -14.74 0.59
C LEU A 133 -3.93 -13.92 1.75
N LEU A 134 -4.52 -14.54 2.75
CA LEU A 134 -4.95 -13.88 3.98
C LEU A 134 -3.80 -13.12 4.65
N ARG A 135 -2.66 -13.78 4.82
CA ARG A 135 -1.46 -13.16 5.42
C ARG A 135 -0.98 -11.97 4.58
N GLU A 136 -0.95 -12.12 3.24
CA GLU A 136 -0.49 -11.05 2.35
C GLU A 136 -1.45 -9.84 2.35
N ALA A 137 -2.76 -10.06 2.35
CA ALA A 137 -3.74 -8.98 2.45
C ALA A 137 -3.64 -8.21 3.78
N LEU A 138 -3.46 -8.92 4.89
CA LEU A 138 -3.22 -8.30 6.20
C LEU A 138 -1.92 -7.50 6.21
N LEU A 139 -0.86 -8.02 5.60
CA LEU A 139 0.43 -7.33 5.50
C LEU A 139 0.32 -6.03 4.69
N VAL A 140 -0.40 -6.03 3.56
CA VAL A 140 -0.66 -4.81 2.79
C VAL A 140 -1.38 -3.77 3.64
N ALA A 141 -2.46 -4.16 4.33
CA ALA A 141 -3.24 -3.24 5.16
C ALA A 141 -2.41 -2.64 6.30
N ASP A 142 -1.64 -3.48 7.01
CA ASP A 142 -0.77 -3.08 8.12
C ASP A 142 0.36 -2.15 7.66
N HIS A 143 1.08 -2.54 6.63
CA HIS A 143 2.19 -1.77 6.07
C HIS A 143 1.73 -0.41 5.54
N ASN A 144 0.60 -0.37 4.83
CA ASN A 144 0.02 0.88 4.32
C ASN A 144 -0.38 1.80 5.48
N ALA A 145 -1.06 1.29 6.50
CA ALA A 145 -1.45 2.08 7.68
C ALA A 145 -0.23 2.68 8.39
N TYR A 146 0.82 1.89 8.60
CA TYR A 146 2.06 2.32 9.25
C TYR A 146 2.73 3.49 8.51
N HIS A 147 2.94 3.36 7.21
CA HIS A 147 3.63 4.40 6.44
C HIS A 147 2.76 5.61 6.10
N LEU A 148 1.44 5.44 5.99
CA LEU A 148 0.53 6.59 5.89
C LEU A 148 0.60 7.47 7.14
N GLY A 149 0.70 6.88 8.33
CA GLY A 149 0.94 7.62 9.56
C GLY A 149 2.26 8.41 9.52
N GLN A 150 3.32 7.85 8.95
CA GLN A 150 4.58 8.57 8.76
C GLN A 150 4.45 9.75 7.78
N ILE A 151 3.70 9.60 6.69
CA ILE A 151 3.43 10.72 5.77
C ILE A 151 2.65 11.84 6.46
N VAL A 152 1.67 11.51 7.30
CA VAL A 152 0.97 12.51 8.13
C VAL A 152 1.95 13.28 9.01
N ASN A 153 2.88 12.59 9.69
CA ASN A 153 3.90 13.22 10.52
C ASN A 153 4.81 14.16 9.70
N VAL A 154 5.25 13.73 8.50
CA VAL A 154 6.02 14.59 7.58
C VAL A 154 5.23 15.84 7.21
N ARG A 155 3.96 15.69 6.83
CA ARG A 155 3.08 16.80 6.46
C ARG A 155 2.85 17.77 7.64
N GLN A 156 2.62 17.24 8.82
CA GLN A 156 2.46 18.06 10.03
C GLN A 156 3.72 18.89 10.32
N ALA A 157 4.89 18.24 10.30
CA ALA A 157 6.17 18.89 10.56
C ALA A 157 6.52 19.97 9.52
N LEU A 158 6.03 19.83 8.28
CA LEU A 158 6.22 20.81 7.20
C LEU A 158 5.08 21.84 7.08
N GLY A 159 4.06 21.77 7.95
CA GLY A 159 2.90 22.68 7.88
C GLY A 159 1.92 22.38 6.75
N GLY A 160 2.01 21.23 6.11
CA GLY A 160 1.19 20.80 4.96
C GLY A 160 0.02 19.87 5.32
N TRP A 161 -0.38 19.79 6.58
CA TRP A 161 -1.52 18.98 7.04
C TRP A 161 -2.56 19.88 7.70
N GLY A 162 -3.71 20.00 7.06
CA GLY A 162 -4.88 20.67 7.65
C GLY A 162 -5.92 19.60 8.03
N GLY A 163 -5.85 19.12 9.22
CA GLY A 163 -6.63 18.13 9.99
C GLY A 163 -7.81 17.43 9.36
#